data_420033558bbbaa29a0f7d0d812da2dd1
#
_entry.id   420033558bbbaa29a0f7d0d812da2dd1
#
_cell.length_a   1.000
_cell.length_b   1.000
_cell.length_c   1.000
_cell.angle_alpha   90.00
_cell.angle_beta   90.00
_cell.angle_gamma   90.00
#
_symmetry.space_group_name_H-M   'P 1'
#
loop_
_entity.id
_entity.type
_entity.pdbx_description
1 polymer ?
#
loop_
_entity_poly.entity_id
_entity_poly.type
_entity_poly.pdbx_seq_one_letter_code
_entity_poly.pdbx_strand_id
1 'polypeptide(L)'
;MTDPPAYVILGRGHWAKRMHVIIAGENRKVSVIEETRQYPDENKFAYIARLTAAMIASGAQIAWLCVLPGPHVSLMTQAALEAGLHVIVEKPWYGSKEDTERLQALAREKRRLLAVHFEYLVLNEVENWKTNFHPGAALQFGGHLFLSRSDPSSIPALHNLGCHLLAIREFAVPASSVSELQCGYGCSDERLVWIEQGGQRLSCIDLFTHGQPIIQRFMRKVEGALKGIAFPFDLDFALRVEKQVNAYESRMSG
;
A
#
# COMPACT_ATOMS: atom_id res chain seq x y z
N MET A 1 -19.51 -9.53 21.23
CA MET A 1 -18.82 -8.88 20.07
C MET A 1 -17.49 -8.39 20.60
N THR A 2 -16.37 -8.78 20.01
CA THR A 2 -15.06 -8.24 20.36
C THR A 2 -14.97 -6.79 19.92
N ASP A 3 -14.40 -5.91 20.77
CA ASP A 3 -14.18 -4.51 20.40
C ASP A 3 -13.38 -4.42 19.09
N PRO A 4 -13.66 -3.39 18.26
CA PRO A 4 -12.86 -3.17 17.05
C PRO A 4 -11.39 -2.90 17.40
N PRO A 5 -10.43 -3.30 16.55
CA PRO A 5 -9.02 -3.13 16.85
C PRO A 5 -8.64 -1.65 16.98
N ALA A 6 -7.71 -1.37 17.89
CA ALA A 6 -7.12 -0.05 18.05
C ALA A 6 -5.92 0.12 17.10
N TYR A 7 -5.73 1.33 16.60
CA TYR A 7 -4.67 1.69 15.66
C TYR A 7 -3.64 2.61 16.30
N VAL A 8 -2.40 2.51 15.85
CA VAL A 8 -1.37 3.53 16.04
C VAL A 8 -0.85 3.95 14.66
N ILE A 9 -0.85 5.25 14.40
CA ILE A 9 -0.30 5.84 13.19
C ILE A 9 1.11 6.32 13.47
N LEU A 10 2.06 5.93 12.63
CA LEU A 10 3.43 6.45 12.66
C LEU A 10 3.58 7.49 11.56
N GLY A 11 3.85 8.74 11.94
CA GLY A 11 4.03 9.86 11.02
C GLY A 11 3.23 11.10 11.42
N ARG A 12 3.60 12.25 10.83
CA ARG A 12 3.00 13.57 11.11
C ARG A 12 2.54 14.34 9.86
N GLY A 13 2.73 13.72 8.68
CA GLY A 13 2.40 14.34 7.39
C GLY A 13 0.90 14.44 7.15
N HIS A 14 0.54 15.05 6.00
CA HIS A 14 -0.85 15.20 5.59
C HIS A 14 -1.59 13.84 5.54
N TRP A 15 -0.91 12.80 5.04
CA TRP A 15 -1.49 11.47 4.95
C TRP A 15 -1.78 10.86 6.32
N ALA A 16 -0.86 10.98 7.28
CA ALA A 16 -1.07 10.53 8.65
C ALA A 16 -2.28 11.20 9.29
N LYS A 17 -2.41 12.53 9.12
CA LYS A 17 -3.58 13.30 9.62
C LYS A 17 -4.87 12.82 8.97
N ARG A 18 -4.87 12.56 7.66
CA ARG A 18 -6.03 12.03 6.95
C ARG A 18 -6.43 10.64 7.45
N MET A 19 -5.48 9.74 7.65
CA MET A 19 -5.74 8.41 8.19
C MET A 19 -6.29 8.48 9.61
N HIS A 20 -5.76 9.37 10.45
CA HIS A 20 -6.31 9.60 11.80
C HIS A 20 -7.79 9.95 11.76
N VAL A 21 -8.19 10.92 10.92
CA VAL A 21 -9.58 11.34 10.77
C VAL A 21 -10.47 10.18 10.29
N ILE A 22 -10.01 9.41 9.31
CA ILE A 22 -10.79 8.29 8.76
C ILE A 22 -10.97 7.19 9.80
N ILE A 23 -9.90 6.79 10.50
CA ILE A 23 -9.93 5.72 11.50
C ILE A 23 -10.83 6.12 12.68
N ALA A 24 -10.69 7.35 13.18
CA ALA A 24 -11.54 7.88 14.25
C ALA A 24 -13.01 7.97 13.82
N GLY A 25 -13.28 8.37 12.57
CA GLY A 25 -14.62 8.43 11.99
C GLY A 25 -15.33 7.06 11.89
N GLU A 26 -14.57 5.96 11.86
CA GLU A 26 -15.09 4.60 11.93
C GLU A 26 -15.23 4.07 13.38
N ASN A 27 -15.19 4.95 14.38
CA ASN A 27 -15.26 4.61 15.81
C ASN A 27 -14.14 3.64 16.26
N ARG A 28 -12.94 3.76 15.68
CA ARG A 28 -11.74 3.04 16.14
C ARG A 28 -10.92 3.91 17.07
N LYS A 29 -10.37 3.32 18.12
CA LYS A 29 -9.34 3.99 18.91
C LYS A 29 -8.10 4.19 18.04
N VAL A 30 -7.55 5.39 18.02
CA VAL A 30 -6.36 5.73 17.24
C VAL A 30 -5.45 6.65 18.03
N SER A 31 -4.16 6.33 18.04
CA SER A 31 -3.09 7.17 18.59
C SER A 31 -2.09 7.51 17.48
N VAL A 32 -1.26 8.52 17.70
CA VAL A 32 -0.26 8.95 16.71
C VAL A 32 1.11 9.03 17.38
N ILE A 33 2.11 8.44 16.74
CA ILE A 33 3.53 8.61 17.06
C ILE A 33 4.11 9.52 15.97
N GLU A 34 4.30 10.80 16.29
CA GLU A 34 4.82 11.80 15.34
C GLU A 34 6.34 11.76 15.21
N GLU A 35 7.05 11.44 16.30
CA GLU A 35 8.49 11.40 16.33
C GLU A 35 9.00 10.04 15.83
N THR A 36 9.09 9.95 14.52
CA THR A 36 9.48 8.72 13.81
C THR A 36 10.90 8.78 13.22
N ARG A 37 11.62 9.91 13.38
CA ARG A 37 12.98 10.05 12.87
C ARG A 37 13.97 9.33 13.78
N GLN A 38 15.02 8.77 13.19
CA GLN A 38 16.18 8.32 13.93
C GLN A 38 16.97 9.56 14.36
N TYR A 39 17.37 9.65 15.64
CA TYR A 39 18.19 10.75 16.14
C TYR A 39 19.63 10.60 15.66
N PRO A 40 20.41 11.72 15.54
CA PRO A 40 21.77 11.67 15.03
C PRO A 40 22.68 10.68 15.76
N ASP A 41 22.54 10.58 17.09
CA ASP A 41 23.36 9.71 17.94
C ASP A 41 22.71 8.35 18.22
N GLU A 42 21.56 8.07 17.62
CA GLU A 42 20.80 6.85 17.84
C GLU A 42 21.25 5.76 16.85
N ASN A 43 21.79 4.67 17.38
CA ASN A 43 22.06 3.54 16.53
C ASN A 43 20.76 2.80 16.15
N LYS A 44 20.83 1.92 15.16
CA LYS A 44 19.71 1.13 14.65
C LYS A 44 18.94 0.38 15.74
N PHE A 45 19.63 -0.20 16.71
CA PHE A 45 19.00 -0.98 17.78
C PHE A 45 18.25 -0.09 18.77
N ALA A 46 18.84 1.04 19.15
CA ALA A 46 18.20 2.01 20.02
C ALA A 46 16.96 2.62 19.34
N TYR A 47 17.05 2.92 18.06
CA TYR A 47 15.91 3.40 17.26
C TYR A 47 14.75 2.40 17.25
N ILE A 48 15.01 1.12 16.95
CA ILE A 48 13.99 0.06 16.95
C ILE A 48 13.40 -0.06 18.35
N ALA A 49 14.24 -0.13 19.40
CA ALA A 49 13.76 -0.28 20.79
C ALA A 49 12.87 0.89 21.23
N ARG A 50 13.24 2.13 20.89
CA ARG A 50 12.43 3.32 21.21
C ARG A 50 11.05 3.27 20.55
N LEU A 51 11.00 2.97 19.24
CA LEU A 51 9.73 2.87 18.53
C LEU A 51 8.89 1.68 19.02
N THR A 52 9.51 0.54 19.29
CA THR A 52 8.84 -0.62 19.88
C THR A 52 8.18 -0.27 21.21
N ALA A 53 8.92 0.40 22.12
CA ALA A 53 8.39 0.82 23.41
C ALA A 53 7.20 1.80 23.25
N ALA A 54 7.31 2.79 22.35
CA ALA A 54 6.23 3.75 22.09
C ALA A 54 4.97 3.05 21.53
N MET A 55 5.13 2.08 20.64
CA MET A 55 4.02 1.32 20.09
C MET A 55 3.37 0.40 21.13
N ILE A 56 4.13 -0.26 21.99
CA ILE A 56 3.58 -1.04 23.11
C ILE A 56 2.77 -0.12 24.03
N ALA A 57 3.31 1.05 24.39
CA ALA A 57 2.63 2.01 25.24
C ALA A 57 1.32 2.55 24.67
N SER A 58 1.15 2.54 23.35
CA SER A 58 -0.09 2.96 22.68
C SER A 58 -1.28 2.02 22.94
N GLY A 59 -1.02 0.77 23.33
CA GLY A 59 -2.05 -0.26 23.46
C GLY A 59 -2.76 -0.65 22.17
N ALA A 60 -2.22 -0.27 21.02
CA ALA A 60 -2.78 -0.57 19.70
C ALA A 60 -2.59 -2.04 19.32
N GLN A 61 -3.34 -2.50 18.34
CA GLN A 61 -3.23 -3.81 17.73
C GLN A 61 -2.70 -3.75 16.30
N ILE A 62 -2.87 -2.60 15.64
CA ILE A 62 -2.46 -2.36 14.27
C ILE A 62 -1.61 -1.08 14.22
N ALA A 63 -0.41 -1.17 13.64
CA ALA A 63 0.41 -0.02 13.28
C ALA A 63 0.22 0.31 11.80
N TRP A 64 -0.04 1.60 11.50
CA TRP A 64 -0.08 2.11 10.13
C TRP A 64 1.05 3.10 9.91
N LEU A 65 2.01 2.72 9.07
CA LEU A 65 3.21 3.51 8.79
C LEU A 65 2.92 4.55 7.71
N CYS A 66 2.47 5.74 8.11
CA CYS A 66 2.13 6.86 7.22
C CYS A 66 3.32 7.82 7.05
N VAL A 67 4.44 7.28 6.62
CA VAL A 67 5.71 8.00 6.39
C VAL A 67 6.10 7.94 4.92
N LEU A 68 6.99 8.83 4.49
CA LEU A 68 7.54 8.77 3.15
C LEU A 68 8.33 7.47 2.96
N PRO A 69 8.27 6.86 1.78
CA PRO A 69 9.04 5.67 1.47
C PRO A 69 10.55 5.91 1.62
N GLY A 70 11.25 4.89 2.10
CA GLY A 70 12.70 4.95 2.28
C GLY A 70 13.23 3.81 3.16
N PRO A 71 14.56 3.68 3.32
CA PRO A 71 15.19 2.58 4.08
C PRO A 71 14.72 2.47 5.53
N HIS A 72 14.34 3.61 6.14
CA HIS A 72 13.85 3.66 7.52
C HIS A 72 12.53 2.90 7.73
N VAL A 73 11.73 2.73 6.66
CA VAL A 73 10.44 2.01 6.75
C VAL A 73 10.64 0.55 7.16
N SER A 74 11.71 -0.10 6.69
CA SER A 74 12.06 -1.47 7.10
C SER A 74 12.32 -1.57 8.61
N LEU A 75 13.01 -0.59 9.21
CA LEU A 75 13.29 -0.56 10.65
C LEU A 75 12.02 -0.28 11.46
N MET A 76 11.17 0.61 10.99
CA MET A 76 9.87 0.90 11.62
C MET A 76 8.93 -0.31 11.55
N THR A 77 8.92 -1.01 10.42
CA THR A 77 8.16 -2.26 10.25
C THR A 77 8.66 -3.33 11.23
N GLN A 78 9.99 -3.48 11.36
CA GLN A 78 10.57 -4.38 12.34
C GLN A 78 10.12 -4.02 13.76
N ALA A 79 10.25 -2.75 14.16
CA ALA A 79 9.84 -2.29 15.49
C ALA A 79 8.36 -2.59 15.80
N ALA A 80 7.48 -2.40 14.81
CA ALA A 80 6.06 -2.67 14.94
C ALA A 80 5.78 -4.19 15.12
N LEU A 81 6.46 -5.03 14.36
CA LEU A 81 6.35 -6.48 14.49
C LEU A 81 6.91 -6.97 15.84
N GLU A 82 8.02 -6.41 16.32
CA GLU A 82 8.60 -6.70 17.63
C GLU A 82 7.68 -6.23 18.77
N ALA A 83 6.96 -5.12 18.57
CA ALA A 83 5.91 -4.68 19.50
C ALA A 83 4.68 -5.60 19.50
N GLY A 84 4.64 -6.61 18.62
CA GLY A 84 3.53 -7.55 18.50
C GLY A 84 2.32 -6.98 17.78
N LEU A 85 2.48 -5.98 16.93
CA LEU A 85 1.40 -5.36 16.18
C LEU A 85 1.25 -5.99 14.78
N HIS A 86 0.03 -5.98 14.25
CA HIS A 86 -0.19 -6.10 12.82
C HIS A 86 0.24 -4.82 12.14
N VAL A 87 0.80 -4.88 10.94
CA VAL A 87 1.44 -3.73 10.30
C VAL A 87 0.84 -3.46 8.94
N ILE A 88 0.53 -2.19 8.69
CA ILE A 88 0.19 -1.66 7.37
C ILE A 88 1.31 -0.69 6.99
N VAL A 89 1.99 -0.95 5.87
CA VAL A 89 2.98 -0.04 5.29
C VAL A 89 2.40 0.68 4.08
N GLU A 90 2.79 1.93 3.89
CA GLU A 90 2.42 2.68 2.69
C GLU A 90 3.19 2.20 1.46
N LYS A 91 2.54 2.25 0.33
CA LYS A 91 3.17 2.07 -0.97
C LYS A 91 3.92 3.37 -1.40
N PRO A 92 4.92 3.30 -2.29
CA PRO A 92 5.59 2.08 -2.76
C PRO A 92 6.48 1.47 -1.66
N TRP A 93 6.66 0.15 -1.72
CA TRP A 93 7.60 -0.53 -0.83
C TRP A 93 9.03 -0.39 -1.40
N TYR A 94 9.95 0.13 -0.59
CA TYR A 94 11.36 0.37 -0.98
C TYR A 94 12.35 -0.53 -0.23
N GLY A 95 11.87 -1.61 0.36
CA GLY A 95 12.74 -2.57 1.02
C GLY A 95 13.48 -3.46 0.00
N SER A 96 14.72 -3.82 0.32
CA SER A 96 15.44 -4.84 -0.45
C SER A 96 14.71 -6.18 -0.40
N LYS A 97 15.09 -7.11 -1.27
CA LYS A 97 14.58 -8.48 -1.23
C LYS A 97 14.89 -9.13 0.13
N GLU A 98 16.09 -8.93 0.64
CA GLU A 98 16.55 -9.45 1.94
C GLU A 98 15.74 -8.88 3.10
N ASP A 99 15.48 -7.56 3.10
CA ASP A 99 14.61 -6.94 4.10
C ASP A 99 13.19 -7.50 4.04
N THR A 100 12.66 -7.68 2.84
CA THR A 100 11.32 -8.22 2.63
C THR A 100 11.21 -9.64 3.20
N GLU A 101 12.14 -10.52 2.84
CA GLU A 101 12.18 -11.92 3.31
C GLU A 101 12.31 -11.98 4.84
N ARG A 102 13.19 -11.14 5.42
CA ARG A 102 13.41 -11.04 6.87
C ARG A 102 12.16 -10.56 7.60
N LEU A 103 11.51 -9.50 7.13
CA LEU A 103 10.32 -8.96 7.76
C LEU A 103 9.11 -9.88 7.64
N GLN A 104 8.97 -10.59 6.54
CA GLN A 104 7.93 -11.60 6.38
C GLN A 104 8.17 -12.80 7.30
N ALA A 105 9.43 -13.24 7.46
CA ALA A 105 9.78 -14.30 8.40
C ALA A 105 9.41 -13.87 9.84
N LEU A 106 9.75 -12.63 10.23
CA LEU A 106 9.40 -12.06 11.53
C LEU A 106 7.88 -11.96 11.71
N ALA A 107 7.15 -11.50 10.71
CA ALA A 107 5.70 -11.42 10.76
C ALA A 107 5.04 -12.80 10.98
N ARG A 108 5.54 -13.84 10.26
CA ARG A 108 5.09 -15.24 10.47
C ARG A 108 5.41 -15.75 11.86
N GLU A 109 6.65 -15.53 12.36
CA GLU A 109 7.07 -15.91 13.70
C GLU A 109 6.15 -15.29 14.75
N LYS A 110 5.90 -14.00 14.65
CA LYS A 110 5.02 -13.26 15.57
C LYS A 110 3.54 -13.52 15.34
N ARG A 111 3.15 -14.23 14.28
CA ARG A 111 1.77 -14.44 13.85
C ARG A 111 1.04 -13.10 13.64
N ARG A 112 1.69 -12.18 12.95
CA ARG A 112 1.16 -10.85 12.63
C ARG A 112 0.97 -10.68 11.12
N LEU A 113 -0.07 -9.95 10.76
CA LEU A 113 -0.28 -9.49 9.39
C LEU A 113 0.75 -8.41 9.07
N LEU A 114 1.35 -8.49 7.89
CA LEU A 114 2.16 -7.45 7.30
C LEU A 114 1.58 -7.13 5.92
N ALA A 115 0.86 -6.02 5.83
CA ALA A 115 0.09 -5.58 4.68
C ALA A 115 0.72 -4.36 4.01
N VAL A 116 0.55 -4.24 2.70
CA VAL A 116 0.87 -3.01 1.96
C VAL A 116 -0.43 -2.32 1.52
N HIS A 117 -0.49 -1.01 1.69
CA HIS A 117 -1.68 -0.21 1.40
C HIS A 117 -1.84 0.05 -0.10
N PHE A 118 -2.46 -0.89 -0.80
CA PHE A 118 -2.91 -0.73 -2.17
C PHE A 118 -4.44 -0.58 -2.19
N GLU A 119 -4.94 0.61 -1.86
CA GLU A 119 -6.37 0.86 -1.62
C GLU A 119 -7.27 0.51 -2.81
N TYR A 120 -6.82 0.69 -4.04
CA TYR A 120 -7.66 0.41 -5.22
C TYR A 120 -7.95 -1.09 -5.45
N LEU A 121 -7.16 -1.98 -4.84
CA LEU A 121 -7.37 -3.43 -5.00
C LEU A 121 -8.60 -3.97 -4.26
N VAL A 122 -9.20 -3.15 -3.38
CA VAL A 122 -10.43 -3.53 -2.66
C VAL A 122 -11.71 -3.05 -3.35
N LEU A 123 -11.60 -2.51 -4.57
CA LEU A 123 -12.75 -2.15 -5.40
C LEU A 123 -13.43 -3.41 -5.94
N ASN A 124 -14.76 -3.42 -5.87
CA ASN A 124 -15.54 -4.54 -6.40
C ASN A 124 -15.28 -4.74 -7.90
N GLU A 125 -15.10 -3.66 -8.63
CA GLU A 125 -14.82 -3.65 -10.06
C GLU A 125 -13.48 -4.35 -10.37
N VAL A 126 -12.45 -4.11 -9.55
CA VAL A 126 -11.14 -4.78 -9.67
C VAL A 126 -11.24 -6.26 -9.31
N GLU A 127 -12.01 -6.61 -8.27
CA GLU A 127 -12.29 -8.00 -7.93
C GLU A 127 -13.09 -8.71 -9.02
N ASN A 128 -14.06 -8.03 -9.64
CA ASN A 128 -14.80 -8.54 -10.77
C ASN A 128 -13.91 -8.81 -11.98
N TRP A 129 -12.89 -7.98 -12.23
CA TRP A 129 -11.92 -8.24 -13.28
C TRP A 129 -11.16 -9.55 -13.05
N LYS A 130 -10.71 -9.77 -11.82
CA LYS A 130 -10.03 -11.02 -11.44
C LYS A 130 -10.90 -12.26 -11.68
N THR A 131 -12.21 -12.13 -11.55
CA THR A 131 -13.15 -13.25 -11.71
C THR A 131 -13.56 -13.47 -13.18
N ASN A 132 -13.69 -12.38 -13.94
CA ASN A 132 -14.29 -12.40 -15.27
C ASN A 132 -13.26 -12.50 -16.42
N PHE A 133 -12.02 -12.07 -16.19
CA PHE A 133 -10.98 -12.14 -17.20
C PHE A 133 -10.04 -13.32 -16.98
N HIS A 134 -10.11 -14.31 -17.87
CA HIS A 134 -9.32 -15.54 -17.76
C HIS A 134 -7.90 -15.38 -18.29
N PRO A 135 -6.91 -16.11 -17.72
CA PRO A 135 -5.49 -15.99 -18.08
C PRO A 135 -5.13 -16.36 -19.54
N GLY A 136 -6.04 -16.96 -20.30
CA GLY A 136 -5.78 -17.37 -21.68
C GLY A 136 -6.15 -16.34 -22.77
N ALA A 137 -6.76 -15.21 -22.38
CA ALA A 137 -7.12 -14.17 -23.34
C ALA A 137 -5.93 -13.23 -23.61
N ALA A 138 -5.72 -12.83 -24.88
CA ALA A 138 -4.72 -11.83 -25.25
C ALA A 138 -5.19 -10.42 -24.80
N LEU A 139 -5.19 -10.19 -23.51
CA LEU A 139 -5.64 -8.94 -22.90
C LEU A 139 -4.51 -7.91 -22.86
N GLN A 140 -4.90 -6.65 -23.03
CA GLN A 140 -4.05 -5.49 -22.82
C GLN A 140 -4.61 -4.67 -21.67
N PHE A 141 -3.72 -4.17 -20.79
CA PHE A 141 -4.04 -3.31 -19.67
C PHE A 141 -3.51 -1.91 -19.92
N GLY A 142 -4.35 -0.92 -19.69
CA GLY A 142 -3.96 0.49 -19.74
C GLY A 142 -4.44 1.24 -18.49
N GLY A 143 -3.82 2.41 -18.26
CA GLY A 143 -4.25 3.26 -17.16
C GLY A 143 -3.60 4.63 -17.14
N HIS A 144 -4.37 5.60 -16.65
CA HIS A 144 -3.95 6.97 -16.40
C HIS A 144 -4.15 7.28 -14.91
N LEU A 145 -3.14 7.88 -14.28
CA LEU A 145 -3.25 8.38 -12.92
C LEU A 145 -2.56 9.74 -12.81
N PHE A 146 -3.34 10.78 -12.98
CA PHE A 146 -2.89 12.17 -12.87
C PHE A 146 -3.51 12.85 -11.65
N LEU A 147 -2.74 13.70 -10.98
CA LEU A 147 -3.18 14.49 -9.86
C LEU A 147 -2.92 15.98 -10.12
N SER A 148 -3.93 16.81 -9.88
CA SER A 148 -3.85 18.28 -10.05
C SER A 148 -2.90 18.96 -9.08
N ARG A 149 -2.64 18.34 -7.91
CA ARG A 149 -1.68 18.85 -6.93
C ARG A 149 -0.24 18.70 -7.40
N SER A 150 0.66 19.54 -6.86
CA SER A 150 2.10 19.35 -7.03
C SER A 150 2.58 18.05 -6.38
N ASP A 151 3.69 17.49 -6.85
CA ASP A 151 4.32 16.33 -6.22
C ASP A 151 4.81 16.70 -4.81
N PRO A 152 4.32 16.04 -3.76
CA PRO A 152 4.78 16.28 -2.39
C PRO A 152 6.07 15.54 -2.05
N SER A 153 6.59 14.72 -2.95
CA SER A 153 7.71 13.81 -2.71
C SER A 153 8.75 13.89 -3.83
N SER A 154 9.97 13.51 -3.52
CA SER A 154 11.03 13.31 -4.52
C SER A 154 10.93 11.98 -5.27
N ILE A 155 9.81 11.27 -5.13
CA ILE A 155 9.59 9.96 -5.73
C ILE A 155 9.05 10.15 -7.15
N PRO A 156 9.64 9.53 -8.19
CA PRO A 156 9.11 9.61 -9.54
C PRO A 156 7.62 9.23 -9.61
N ALA A 157 6.85 9.93 -10.44
CA ALA A 157 5.40 9.72 -10.56
C ALA A 157 5.06 8.26 -10.88
N LEU A 158 5.84 7.59 -11.71
CA LEU A 158 5.66 6.18 -12.03
C LEU A 158 5.74 5.29 -10.77
N HIS A 159 6.71 5.53 -9.90
CA HIS A 159 6.86 4.77 -8.64
C HIS A 159 5.77 5.12 -7.63
N ASN A 160 5.34 6.38 -7.55
CA ASN A 160 4.36 6.81 -6.56
C ASN A 160 2.90 6.60 -7.01
N LEU A 161 2.59 6.86 -8.25
CA LEU A 161 1.24 6.74 -8.82
C LEU A 161 1.10 5.49 -9.69
N GLY A 162 2.05 5.25 -10.60
CA GLY A 162 2.02 4.10 -11.50
C GLY A 162 2.04 2.75 -10.79
N CYS A 163 2.61 2.68 -9.57
CA CYS A 163 2.54 1.46 -8.77
C CYS A 163 1.10 1.04 -8.44
N HIS A 164 0.14 1.97 -8.32
CA HIS A 164 -1.28 1.62 -8.15
C HIS A 164 -1.85 0.94 -9.39
N LEU A 165 -1.52 1.47 -10.57
CA LEU A 165 -1.98 0.91 -11.85
C LEU A 165 -1.44 -0.50 -12.05
N LEU A 166 -0.13 -0.67 -11.82
CA LEU A 166 0.52 -1.98 -11.94
C LEU A 166 0.09 -2.96 -10.85
N ALA A 167 -0.27 -2.48 -9.67
CA ALA A 167 -0.86 -3.32 -8.63
C ALA A 167 -2.24 -3.85 -9.06
N ILE A 168 -3.08 -3.03 -9.69
CA ILE A 168 -4.38 -3.48 -10.23
C ILE A 168 -4.15 -4.54 -11.31
N ARG A 169 -3.20 -4.31 -12.23
CA ARG A 169 -2.83 -5.30 -13.26
C ARG A 169 -2.37 -6.61 -12.64
N GLU A 170 -1.40 -6.56 -11.73
CA GLU A 170 -0.84 -7.74 -11.06
C GLU A 170 -1.91 -8.56 -10.31
N PHE A 171 -2.86 -7.87 -9.70
CA PHE A 171 -3.91 -8.51 -8.92
C PHE A 171 -5.02 -9.12 -9.78
N ALA A 172 -5.48 -8.37 -10.78
CA ALA A 172 -6.70 -8.70 -11.52
C ALA A 172 -6.42 -9.43 -12.84
N VAL A 173 -5.36 -9.04 -13.58
CA VAL A 173 -5.05 -9.56 -14.92
C VAL A 173 -3.55 -9.72 -15.15
N PRO A 174 -2.84 -10.51 -14.33
CA PRO A 174 -1.37 -10.55 -14.31
C PRO A 174 -0.74 -10.99 -15.64
N ALA A 175 -1.47 -11.78 -16.45
CA ALA A 175 -1.01 -12.26 -17.76
C ALA A 175 -1.21 -11.23 -18.91
N SER A 176 -1.91 -10.10 -18.67
CA SER A 176 -2.12 -9.07 -19.69
C SER A 176 -0.82 -8.36 -20.05
N SER A 177 -0.65 -7.95 -21.33
CA SER A 177 0.38 -7.00 -21.69
C SER A 177 -0.02 -5.58 -21.25
N VAL A 178 0.96 -4.69 -21.11
CA VAL A 178 0.67 -3.27 -20.86
C VAL A 178 0.61 -2.56 -22.21
N SER A 179 -0.53 -1.94 -22.52
CA SER A 179 -0.71 -1.12 -23.74
C SER A 179 -0.26 0.32 -23.50
N GLU A 180 -0.68 0.88 -22.37
CA GLU A 180 -0.41 2.28 -22.05
C GLU A 180 -0.44 2.49 -20.53
N LEU A 181 0.55 3.20 -19.98
CA LEU A 181 0.52 3.72 -18.63
C LEU A 181 1.00 5.17 -18.63
N GLN A 182 0.18 6.06 -18.11
CA GLN A 182 0.54 7.45 -17.91
C GLN A 182 0.26 7.87 -16.48
N CYS A 183 1.19 8.61 -15.87
CA CYS A 183 1.01 9.15 -14.54
C CYS A 183 1.81 10.43 -14.35
N GLY A 184 1.29 11.35 -13.56
CA GLY A 184 1.94 12.65 -13.36
C GLY A 184 1.25 13.52 -12.32
N TYR A 185 1.90 14.63 -12.03
CA TYR A 185 1.43 15.68 -11.14
C TYR A 185 1.30 17.00 -11.89
N GLY A 186 0.50 17.93 -11.34
CA GLY A 186 0.29 19.25 -11.93
C GLY A 186 -0.62 19.25 -13.17
N CYS A 187 -1.30 18.13 -13.45
CA CYS A 187 -2.26 17.99 -14.53
C CYS A 187 -3.70 18.02 -13.99
N SER A 188 -4.70 17.91 -14.87
CA SER A 188 -6.08 17.63 -14.44
C SER A 188 -6.15 16.28 -13.72
N ASP A 189 -7.00 16.16 -12.68
CA ASP A 189 -7.22 14.87 -12.03
C ASP A 189 -7.84 13.88 -13.01
N GLU A 190 -7.16 12.76 -13.23
CA GLU A 190 -7.64 11.64 -14.03
C GLU A 190 -7.14 10.34 -13.39
N ARG A 191 -8.04 9.40 -13.19
CA ARG A 191 -7.71 8.12 -12.52
C ARG A 191 -8.47 6.99 -13.17
N LEU A 192 -8.03 6.62 -14.38
CA LEU A 192 -8.68 5.60 -15.20
C LEU A 192 -7.80 4.36 -15.31
N VAL A 193 -8.43 3.19 -15.28
CA VAL A 193 -7.82 1.93 -15.69
C VAL A 193 -8.75 1.19 -16.61
N TRP A 194 -8.21 0.46 -17.60
CA TRP A 194 -9.03 -0.28 -18.55
C TRP A 194 -8.37 -1.59 -18.98
N ILE A 195 -9.21 -2.47 -19.49
CA ILE A 195 -8.83 -3.71 -20.16
C ILE A 195 -9.37 -3.66 -21.58
N GLU A 196 -8.53 -4.06 -22.52
CA GLU A 196 -8.88 -4.14 -23.95
C GLU A 196 -8.40 -5.44 -24.58
N GLN A 197 -9.02 -5.82 -25.67
CA GLN A 197 -8.67 -6.97 -26.50
C GLN A 197 -8.90 -6.64 -27.97
N GLY A 198 -7.89 -6.89 -28.82
CA GLY A 198 -8.01 -6.62 -30.24
C GLY A 198 -8.32 -5.15 -30.59
N GLY A 199 -7.89 -4.19 -29.77
CA GLY A 199 -8.17 -2.76 -29.93
C GLY A 199 -9.55 -2.31 -29.44
N GLN A 200 -10.35 -3.23 -28.89
CA GLN A 200 -11.64 -2.90 -28.29
C GLN A 200 -11.53 -2.83 -26.78
N ARG A 201 -11.98 -1.73 -26.17
CA ARG A 201 -12.05 -1.57 -24.71
C ARG A 201 -13.20 -2.39 -24.15
N LEU A 202 -12.86 -3.41 -23.35
CA LEU A 202 -13.83 -4.33 -22.74
C LEU A 202 -14.39 -3.79 -21.42
N SER A 203 -13.58 -3.09 -20.65
CA SER A 203 -13.97 -2.52 -19.37
C SER A 203 -13.08 -1.33 -19.00
N CYS A 204 -13.66 -0.37 -18.26
CA CYS A 204 -12.97 0.81 -17.76
C CYS A 204 -13.48 1.12 -16.35
N ILE A 205 -12.57 1.48 -15.44
CA ILE A 205 -12.87 1.87 -14.06
C ILE A 205 -12.34 3.29 -13.84
N ASP A 206 -13.22 4.18 -13.38
CA ASP A 206 -12.83 5.49 -12.86
C ASP A 206 -12.53 5.37 -11.37
N LEU A 207 -11.24 5.40 -11.01
CA LEU A 207 -10.77 5.29 -9.64
C LEU A 207 -11.04 6.56 -8.81
N PHE A 208 -11.38 7.68 -9.45
CA PHE A 208 -11.63 8.95 -8.78
C PHE A 208 -12.93 8.92 -7.95
N THR A 209 -13.93 8.17 -8.40
CA THR A 209 -15.27 8.14 -7.80
C THR A 209 -15.32 7.46 -6.42
N HIS A 210 -14.25 6.79 -5.99
CA HIS A 210 -14.27 5.93 -4.81
C HIS A 210 -13.75 6.57 -3.51
N GLY A 211 -12.97 7.62 -3.56
CA GLY A 211 -12.58 8.49 -2.45
C GLY A 211 -12.37 7.82 -1.08
N GLN A 212 -12.92 8.45 -0.02
CA GLN A 212 -12.80 7.98 1.36
C GLN A 212 -13.35 6.56 1.61
N PRO A 213 -14.46 6.10 1.03
CA PRO A 213 -14.99 4.74 1.24
C PRO A 213 -14.00 3.61 0.90
N ILE A 214 -13.03 3.86 0.02
CA ILE A 214 -12.05 2.84 -0.38
C ILE A 214 -11.08 2.50 0.76
N ILE A 215 -10.66 3.50 1.53
CA ILE A 215 -9.77 3.30 2.69
C ILE A 215 -10.50 2.51 3.78
N GLN A 216 -11.76 2.83 4.02
CA GLN A 216 -12.60 2.07 4.96
C GLN A 216 -12.79 0.61 4.53
N ARG A 217 -12.93 0.35 3.22
CA ARG A 217 -12.97 -1.02 2.68
C ARG A 217 -11.65 -1.75 2.90
N PHE A 218 -10.52 -1.07 2.67
CA PHE A 218 -9.20 -1.62 2.95
C PHE A 218 -9.05 -1.98 4.43
N MET A 219 -9.43 -1.07 5.34
CA MET A 219 -9.44 -1.34 6.79
C MET A 219 -10.25 -2.59 7.13
N ARG A 220 -11.47 -2.72 6.61
CA ARG A 220 -12.31 -3.91 6.84
C ARG A 220 -11.67 -5.20 6.30
N LYS A 221 -10.96 -5.16 5.18
CA LYS A 221 -10.20 -6.32 4.68
C LYS A 221 -9.05 -6.68 5.62
N VAL A 222 -8.29 -5.71 6.12
CA VAL A 222 -7.24 -5.92 7.12
C VAL A 222 -7.85 -6.53 8.39
N GLU A 223 -8.91 -5.94 8.92
CA GLU A 223 -9.60 -6.45 10.13
C GLU A 223 -10.19 -7.85 9.91
N GLY A 224 -10.64 -8.16 8.70
CA GLY A 224 -11.05 -9.51 8.31
C GLY A 224 -9.90 -10.51 8.33
N ALA A 225 -8.71 -10.09 7.91
CA ALA A 225 -7.51 -10.92 7.94
C ALA A 225 -7.08 -11.27 9.37
N LEU A 226 -7.32 -10.38 10.34
CA LEU A 226 -7.08 -10.69 11.77
C LEU A 226 -7.98 -11.82 12.29
N LYS A 227 -9.06 -12.10 11.58
CA LYS A 227 -10.01 -13.19 11.87
C LYS A 227 -9.78 -14.43 11.00
N GLY A 228 -8.65 -14.50 10.29
CA GLY A 228 -8.27 -15.64 9.45
C GLY A 228 -8.73 -15.59 8.00
N ILE A 229 -9.29 -14.47 7.52
CA ILE A 229 -9.61 -14.28 6.10
C ILE A 229 -8.31 -13.99 5.35
N ALA A 230 -8.09 -14.64 4.20
CA ALA A 230 -6.90 -14.44 3.39
C ALA A 230 -6.72 -12.97 2.98
N PHE A 231 -5.49 -12.47 3.10
CA PHE A 231 -5.12 -11.11 2.71
C PHE A 231 -3.98 -11.16 1.69
N PRO A 232 -4.21 -10.77 0.42
CA PRO A 232 -3.27 -11.00 -0.67
C PRO A 232 -2.26 -9.86 -0.90
N PHE A 233 -2.34 -8.75 -0.16
CA PHE A 233 -1.51 -7.55 -0.41
C PHE A 233 -0.35 -7.45 0.59
N ASP A 234 0.47 -8.48 0.62
CA ASP A 234 1.67 -8.58 1.46
C ASP A 234 2.92 -7.96 0.77
N LEU A 235 4.08 -8.08 1.40
CA LEU A 235 5.33 -7.56 0.83
C LEU A 235 5.77 -8.33 -0.43
N ASP A 236 5.45 -9.62 -0.60
CA ASP A 236 5.76 -10.35 -1.84
C ASP A 236 4.95 -9.80 -3.00
N PHE A 237 3.68 -9.49 -2.75
CA PHE A 237 2.87 -8.80 -3.74
C PHE A 237 3.47 -7.44 -4.12
N ALA A 238 3.88 -6.64 -3.12
CA ALA A 238 4.49 -5.34 -3.36
C ALA A 238 5.79 -5.44 -4.16
N LEU A 239 6.64 -6.43 -3.87
CA LEU A 239 7.86 -6.69 -4.67
C LEU A 239 7.56 -7.06 -6.13
N ARG A 240 6.50 -7.82 -6.39
CA ARG A 240 6.10 -8.11 -7.78
C ARG A 240 5.66 -6.85 -8.51
N VAL A 241 4.91 -5.97 -7.82
CA VAL A 241 4.52 -4.66 -8.38
C VAL A 241 5.75 -3.80 -8.66
N GLU A 242 6.69 -3.70 -7.73
CA GLU A 242 7.92 -2.92 -7.91
C GLU A 242 8.77 -3.41 -9.10
N LYS A 243 8.92 -4.73 -9.25
CA LYS A 243 9.58 -5.32 -10.42
C LYS A 243 8.92 -4.90 -11.74
N GLN A 244 7.59 -4.79 -11.76
CA GLN A 244 6.88 -4.32 -12.95
C GLN A 244 7.10 -2.83 -13.20
N VAL A 245 7.12 -1.99 -12.13
CA VAL A 245 7.44 -0.56 -12.23
C VAL A 245 8.82 -0.37 -12.87
N ASN A 246 9.84 -1.03 -12.33
CA ASN A 246 11.22 -0.95 -12.83
C ASN A 246 11.36 -1.46 -14.27
N ALA A 247 10.66 -2.55 -14.61
CA ALA A 247 10.67 -3.10 -15.97
C ALA A 247 9.94 -2.17 -16.96
N TYR A 248 8.92 -1.45 -16.53
CA TYR A 248 8.23 -0.48 -17.36
C TYR A 248 9.11 0.77 -17.59
N GLU A 249 9.71 1.30 -16.53
CA GLU A 249 10.63 2.44 -16.60
C GLU A 249 11.80 2.19 -17.56
N SER A 250 12.42 1.01 -17.46
CA SER A 250 13.53 0.61 -18.33
C SER A 250 13.15 0.58 -19.83
N ARG A 251 11.91 0.23 -20.14
CA ARG A 251 11.40 0.25 -21.54
C ARG A 251 11.14 1.65 -22.08
N MET A 252 10.80 2.60 -21.21
CA MET A 252 10.52 3.97 -21.60
C MET A 252 11.80 4.80 -21.79
N SER A 253 12.91 4.34 -21.22
CA SER A 253 14.22 5.03 -21.23
C SER A 253 15.15 4.55 -22.36
N GLY A 254 14.82 3.48 -23.06
CA GLY A 254 15.56 2.90 -24.21
C GLY A 254 14.88 3.16 -25.52
#